data_2d03d248625ceaf48b705289463c06b2
#
_entry.id   2d03d248625ceaf48b705289463c06b2
#
_cell.length_a   1.000
_cell.length_b   1.000
_cell.length_c   1.000
_cell.angle_alpha   90.00
_cell.angle_beta   90.00
_cell.angle_gamma   90.00
#
_symmetry.space_group_name_H-M   'P 1'
#
loop_
_entity.id
_entity.type
_entity.pdbx_description
1 polymer ?
#
loop_
_entity_poly.entity_id
_entity_poly.type
_entity_poly.pdbx_seq_one_letter_code
_entity_poly.pdbx_strand_id
1 'polypeptide(L)'
;MRLAALYSGGKDSTLAMYTAMQMGHEIPYIVTIRPSDKASWIFHTPNLSTVPLMAEAMGVEQIVADSDGTEAGDLEALRLALTDLDVDGVVTGALWSDYQWDRMNLVCGDLGLCVLSPLWRKDQDETYDLMCSSGVDAIIVGVFAEGLDERWLGRHLDMDAKKELLALREKYGISIMGEGGEYESMTIDSPMHSKRLEIEESSKNMERNTGVLNVTRASLSEKPH
;
A
#
# COMPACT_ATOMS: atom_id res chain seq x y z
N MET A 1 6.26 -5.95 20.26
CA MET A 1 7.20 -4.90 19.77
C MET A 1 6.40 -3.69 19.35
N ARG A 2 7.00 -2.51 19.45
CA ARG A 2 6.49 -1.28 18.85
C ARG A 2 7.09 -1.15 17.46
N LEU A 3 6.27 -1.06 16.42
CA LEU A 3 6.74 -1.00 15.03
C LEU A 3 6.19 0.25 14.33
N ALA A 4 6.96 0.83 13.42
CA ALA A 4 6.47 1.80 12.46
C ALA A 4 6.04 1.07 11.18
N ALA A 5 4.86 1.37 10.64
CA ALA A 5 4.43 0.78 9.38
C ALA A 5 4.88 1.64 8.19
N LEU A 6 5.61 1.08 7.22
CA LEU A 6 5.81 1.72 5.93
C LEU A 6 4.48 1.66 5.17
N TYR A 7 3.87 2.82 4.96
CA TYR A 7 2.48 2.91 4.57
C TYR A 7 2.27 3.82 3.37
N SER A 8 1.84 3.24 2.27
CA SER A 8 1.49 3.95 1.03
C SER A 8 -0.02 4.16 0.84
N GLY A 9 -0.85 3.61 1.75
CA GLY A 9 -2.29 3.56 1.58
C GLY A 9 -2.80 2.45 0.66
N GLY A 10 -1.90 1.65 0.08
CA GLY A 10 -2.25 0.50 -0.74
C GLY A 10 -2.63 -0.73 0.08
N LYS A 11 -3.23 -1.72 -0.61
CA LYS A 11 -3.71 -2.97 -0.02
C LYS A 11 -2.64 -3.74 0.78
N ASP A 12 -1.40 -3.79 0.25
CA ASP A 12 -0.34 -4.61 0.82
C ASP A 12 0.21 -4.01 2.10
N SER A 13 0.46 -2.69 2.14
CA SER A 13 0.88 -1.99 3.35
C SER A 13 -0.20 -2.05 4.43
N THR A 14 -1.49 -1.97 4.05
CA THR A 14 -2.62 -2.09 4.97
C THR A 14 -2.73 -3.51 5.52
N LEU A 15 -2.66 -4.54 4.65
CA LEU A 15 -2.74 -5.94 5.07
C LEU A 15 -1.55 -6.34 5.96
N ALA A 16 -0.34 -5.87 5.63
CA ALA A 16 0.86 -6.13 6.43
C ALA A 16 0.76 -5.50 7.82
N MET A 17 0.31 -4.25 7.90
CA MET A 17 0.08 -3.55 9.17
C MET A 17 -0.97 -4.28 10.00
N TYR A 18 -2.11 -4.63 9.42
CA TYR A 18 -3.16 -5.40 10.10
C TYR A 18 -2.64 -6.74 10.61
N THR A 19 -1.90 -7.47 9.77
CA THR A 19 -1.32 -8.77 10.15
C THR A 19 -0.34 -8.62 11.33
N ALA A 20 0.51 -7.59 11.32
CA ALA A 20 1.42 -7.30 12.43
C ALA A 20 0.66 -7.02 13.74
N MET A 21 -0.44 -6.28 13.68
CA MET A 21 -1.30 -6.02 14.85
C MET A 21 -1.96 -7.32 15.35
N GLN A 22 -2.41 -8.21 14.46
CA GLN A 22 -2.95 -9.53 14.85
C GLN A 22 -1.89 -10.43 15.49
N MET A 23 -0.60 -10.24 15.16
CA MET A 23 0.54 -10.89 15.83
C MET A 23 0.86 -10.29 17.21
N GLY A 24 0.13 -9.27 17.65
CA GLY A 24 0.31 -8.63 18.95
C GLY A 24 1.36 -7.52 18.98
N HIS A 25 1.70 -6.94 17.82
CA HIS A 25 2.57 -5.76 17.75
C HIS A 25 1.76 -4.47 17.86
N GLU A 26 2.34 -3.45 18.46
CA GLU A 26 1.81 -2.09 18.53
C GLU A 26 2.35 -1.28 17.34
N ILE A 27 1.49 -0.53 16.66
CA ILE A 27 1.86 0.31 15.52
C ILE A 27 1.47 1.76 15.81
N PRO A 28 2.31 2.55 16.51
CA PRO A 28 2.01 3.94 16.84
C PRO A 28 2.19 4.89 15.65
N TYR A 29 3.01 4.52 14.67
CA TYR A 29 3.38 5.38 13.54
C TYR A 29 3.16 4.68 12.20
N ILE A 30 2.66 5.45 11.23
CA ILE A 30 2.82 5.11 9.82
C ILE A 30 3.85 6.06 9.20
N VAL A 31 4.74 5.52 8.38
CA VAL A 31 5.78 6.27 7.68
C VAL A 31 5.47 6.26 6.19
N THR A 32 5.30 7.44 5.61
CA THR A 32 5.01 7.64 4.19
C THR A 32 6.16 8.39 3.54
N ILE A 33 6.85 7.77 2.61
CA ILE A 33 7.84 8.45 1.76
C ILE A 33 7.11 9.02 0.56
N ARG A 34 7.33 10.31 0.29
CA ARG A 34 6.70 11.05 -0.80
C ARG A 34 7.74 11.47 -1.82
N PRO A 35 7.94 10.68 -2.90
CA PRO A 35 8.86 11.06 -3.96
C PRO A 35 8.38 12.30 -4.71
N SER A 36 9.30 13.20 -5.06
CA SER A 36 9.01 14.35 -5.91
C SER A 36 8.76 13.98 -7.36
N ASP A 37 9.33 12.86 -7.82
CA ASP A 37 9.11 12.29 -9.14
C ASP A 37 8.22 11.03 -9.04
N LYS A 38 7.30 10.87 -10.02
CA LYS A 38 6.42 9.71 -10.14
C LYS A 38 7.15 8.42 -10.53
N ALA A 39 8.45 8.49 -10.78
CA ALA A 39 9.28 7.38 -11.24
C ALA A 39 10.05 6.64 -10.12
N SER A 40 9.72 6.87 -8.84
CA SER A 40 10.33 6.10 -7.75
C SER A 40 10.05 4.60 -7.90
N TRP A 41 11.11 3.78 -7.81
CA TRP A 41 11.03 2.32 -7.86
C TRP A 41 10.73 1.69 -6.49
N ILE A 42 10.93 2.46 -5.41
CA ILE A 42 10.75 1.98 -4.03
C ILE A 42 9.36 2.33 -3.51
N PHE A 43 8.90 3.57 -3.78
CA PHE A 43 7.66 4.10 -3.24
C PHE A 43 6.73 4.57 -4.36
N HIS A 44 5.58 3.90 -4.47
CA HIS A 44 4.55 4.24 -5.44
C HIS A 44 3.61 5.32 -4.91
N THR A 45 3.08 6.15 -5.80
CA THR A 45 2.54 7.45 -5.42
C THR A 45 1.10 7.79 -5.78
N PRO A 46 0.28 6.94 -6.43
CA PRO A 46 -1.09 7.34 -6.69
C PRO A 46 -1.84 7.63 -5.39
N ASN A 47 -2.42 8.84 -5.32
CA ASN A 47 -3.30 9.24 -4.23
C ASN A 47 -2.69 9.27 -2.81
N LEU A 48 -1.37 9.48 -2.66
CA LEU A 48 -0.74 9.67 -1.34
C LEU A 48 -1.39 10.81 -0.52
N SER A 49 -2.06 11.74 -1.18
CA SER A 49 -2.84 12.82 -0.53
C SER A 49 -3.98 12.32 0.34
N THR A 50 -4.43 11.07 0.18
CA THR A 50 -5.48 10.46 1.01
C THR A 50 -4.95 9.79 2.27
N VAL A 51 -3.64 9.52 2.36
CA VAL A 51 -3.03 8.81 3.51
C VAL A 51 -3.23 9.54 4.84
N PRO A 52 -3.22 10.90 4.91
CA PRO A 52 -3.55 11.60 6.16
C PRO A 52 -4.93 11.26 6.71
N LEU A 53 -5.94 11.09 5.84
CA LEU A 53 -7.29 10.67 6.25
C LEU A 53 -7.30 9.22 6.76
N MET A 54 -6.50 8.34 6.14
CA MET A 54 -6.35 6.95 6.62
C MET A 54 -5.68 6.91 7.99
N ALA A 55 -4.63 7.73 8.23
CA ALA A 55 -3.98 7.88 9.52
C ALA A 55 -4.97 8.34 10.60
N GLU A 56 -5.79 9.35 10.30
CA GLU A 56 -6.85 9.84 11.17
C GLU A 56 -7.86 8.72 11.47
N ALA A 57 -8.32 7.99 10.45
CA ALA A 57 -9.27 6.90 10.61
C ALA A 57 -8.74 5.76 11.48
N MET A 58 -7.43 5.49 11.43
CA MET A 58 -6.75 4.48 12.24
C MET A 58 -6.35 5.01 13.64
N GLY A 59 -6.34 6.33 13.84
CA GLY A 59 -5.88 6.94 15.10
C GLY A 59 -4.39 6.78 15.34
N VAL A 60 -3.57 6.74 14.26
CA VAL A 60 -2.10 6.62 14.32
C VAL A 60 -1.43 7.91 13.83
N GLU A 61 -0.23 8.18 14.32
CA GLU A 61 0.55 9.32 13.86
C GLU A 61 1.19 9.05 12.50
N GLN A 62 1.07 9.99 11.57
CA GLN A 62 1.72 9.91 10.26
C GLN A 62 3.02 10.72 10.25
N ILE A 63 4.12 10.05 9.93
CA ILE A 63 5.41 10.65 9.61
C ILE A 63 5.54 10.70 8.08
N VAL A 64 5.77 11.89 7.54
CA VAL A 64 5.96 12.08 6.09
C VAL A 64 7.39 12.56 5.85
N ALA A 65 8.10 11.89 4.95
CA ALA A 65 9.41 12.34 4.49
C ALA A 65 9.40 12.51 2.96
N ASP A 66 9.88 13.66 2.51
CA ASP A 66 10.02 13.95 1.09
C ASP A 66 11.32 13.37 0.53
N SER A 67 11.25 12.81 -0.67
CA SER A 67 12.39 12.29 -1.42
C SER A 67 12.50 12.98 -2.79
N ASP A 68 13.71 13.04 -3.34
CA ASP A 68 13.93 13.51 -4.70
C ASP A 68 13.55 12.48 -5.78
N GLY A 69 13.11 11.27 -5.36
CA GLY A 69 12.69 10.18 -6.25
C GLY A 69 13.85 9.34 -6.77
N THR A 70 15.10 9.65 -6.39
CA THR A 70 16.24 8.76 -6.63
C THR A 70 16.29 7.66 -5.58
N GLU A 71 16.89 6.50 -5.90
CA GLU A 71 17.08 5.42 -4.91
C GLU A 71 17.81 5.93 -3.65
N ALA A 72 18.86 6.70 -3.81
CA ALA A 72 19.60 7.24 -2.69
C ALA A 72 18.78 8.22 -1.84
N GLY A 73 17.99 9.08 -2.50
CA GLY A 73 17.08 10.02 -1.84
C GLY A 73 15.94 9.32 -1.11
N ASP A 74 15.39 8.26 -1.69
CA ASP A 74 14.35 7.43 -1.07
C ASP A 74 14.86 6.75 0.22
N LEU A 75 16.06 6.17 0.16
CA LEU A 75 16.69 5.52 1.33
C LEU A 75 17.06 6.52 2.42
N GLU A 76 17.55 7.69 2.04
CA GLU A 76 17.88 8.76 3.02
C GLU A 76 16.62 9.34 3.66
N ALA A 77 15.55 9.56 2.88
CA ALA A 77 14.27 10.01 3.42
C ALA A 77 13.70 8.99 4.41
N LEU A 78 13.80 7.70 4.10
CA LEU A 78 13.41 6.62 5.01
C LEU A 78 14.26 6.63 6.28
N ARG A 79 15.57 6.73 6.15
CA ARG A 79 16.51 6.81 7.28
C ARG A 79 16.15 7.96 8.23
N LEU A 80 15.98 9.15 7.69
CA LEU A 80 15.61 10.35 8.46
C LEU A 80 14.26 10.19 9.15
N ALA A 81 13.28 9.61 8.47
CA ALA A 81 11.95 9.38 9.03
C ALA A 81 11.95 8.40 10.21
N LEU A 82 12.91 7.47 10.27
CA LEU A 82 12.99 6.44 11.31
C LEU A 82 13.93 6.78 12.46
N THR A 83 14.88 7.73 12.27
CA THR A 83 16.02 7.93 13.19
C THR A 83 15.62 8.23 14.62
N ASP A 84 14.57 9.02 14.85
CA ASP A 84 14.17 9.47 16.19
C ASP A 84 12.84 8.84 16.67
N LEU A 85 12.35 7.80 15.98
CA LEU A 85 11.14 7.13 16.40
C LEU A 85 11.41 6.14 17.54
N ASP A 86 10.57 6.16 18.55
CA ASP A 86 10.57 5.17 19.65
C ASP A 86 9.90 3.87 19.18
N VAL A 87 10.64 3.08 18.38
CA VAL A 87 10.19 1.80 17.82
C VAL A 87 11.30 0.74 17.83
N ASP A 88 10.91 -0.51 17.91
CA ASP A 88 11.81 -1.66 17.85
C ASP A 88 12.13 -2.08 16.39
N GLY A 89 11.32 -1.63 15.44
CA GLY A 89 11.44 -2.04 14.03
C GLY A 89 10.36 -1.46 13.13
N VAL A 90 10.31 -2.01 11.92
CA VAL A 90 9.44 -1.55 10.84
C VAL A 90 8.63 -2.73 10.29
N VAL A 91 7.34 -2.51 10.02
CA VAL A 91 6.54 -3.44 9.22
C VAL A 91 6.39 -2.94 7.79
N THR A 92 6.55 -3.83 6.82
CA THR A 92 6.47 -3.53 5.39
C THR A 92 5.55 -4.48 4.65
N GLY A 93 4.85 -3.96 3.64
CA GLY A 93 3.97 -4.70 2.75
C GLY A 93 4.68 -5.43 1.60
N ALA A 94 6.02 -5.52 1.61
CA ALA A 94 6.76 -6.24 0.57
C ALA A 94 6.30 -7.71 0.49
N LEU A 95 5.87 -8.13 -0.72
CA LEU A 95 5.38 -9.48 -0.97
C LEU A 95 6.40 -10.29 -1.80
N TRP A 96 6.84 -9.78 -2.96
CA TRP A 96 7.73 -10.49 -3.88
C TRP A 96 8.92 -9.66 -4.40
N SER A 97 9.01 -8.37 -4.06
CA SER A 97 10.07 -7.49 -4.53
C SER A 97 11.34 -7.61 -3.67
N ASP A 98 12.29 -8.47 -4.08
CA ASP A 98 13.62 -8.55 -3.43
C ASP A 98 14.28 -7.17 -3.36
N TYR A 99 14.08 -6.34 -4.41
CA TYR A 99 14.62 -5.00 -4.46
C TYR A 99 14.16 -4.12 -3.29
N GLN A 100 12.86 -4.09 -3.01
CA GLN A 100 12.31 -3.34 -1.88
C GLN A 100 12.74 -3.96 -0.54
N TRP A 101 12.68 -5.28 -0.44
CA TRP A 101 13.01 -5.99 0.79
C TRP A 101 14.46 -5.77 1.22
N ASP A 102 15.42 -5.87 0.29
CA ASP A 102 16.85 -5.65 0.58
C ASP A 102 17.11 -4.22 1.07
N ARG A 103 16.48 -3.20 0.45
CA ARG A 103 16.67 -1.80 0.83
C ARG A 103 16.10 -1.49 2.20
N MET A 104 14.93 -2.03 2.52
CA MET A 104 14.36 -1.86 3.87
C MET A 104 15.27 -2.48 4.92
N ASN A 105 15.76 -3.69 4.69
CA ASN A 105 16.68 -4.36 5.61
C ASN A 105 18.01 -3.60 5.76
N LEU A 106 18.54 -3.01 4.69
CA LEU A 106 19.76 -2.20 4.75
C LEU A 106 19.57 -0.99 5.68
N VAL A 107 18.54 -0.16 5.43
CA VAL A 107 18.31 1.05 6.24
C VAL A 107 17.98 0.69 7.68
N CYS A 108 17.09 -0.26 7.91
CA CYS A 108 16.72 -0.68 9.27
C CYS A 108 17.90 -1.31 10.01
N GLY A 109 18.73 -2.11 9.33
CA GLY A 109 19.94 -2.70 9.92
C GLY A 109 20.94 -1.65 10.39
N ASP A 110 21.17 -0.59 9.60
CA ASP A 110 22.03 0.53 9.98
C ASP A 110 21.51 1.30 11.21
N LEU A 111 20.18 1.32 11.40
CA LEU A 111 19.54 1.98 12.54
C LEU A 111 19.34 1.04 13.75
N GLY A 112 19.72 -0.24 13.64
CA GLY A 112 19.48 -1.24 14.68
C GLY A 112 18.00 -1.66 14.83
N LEU A 113 17.18 -1.40 13.82
CA LEU A 113 15.77 -1.74 13.78
C LEU A 113 15.55 -3.12 13.12
N CYS A 114 14.57 -3.89 13.60
CA CYS A 114 14.15 -5.11 12.91
C CYS A 114 13.17 -4.80 11.75
N VAL A 115 13.10 -5.68 10.76
CA VAL A 115 12.11 -5.61 9.67
C VAL A 115 11.15 -6.79 9.80
N LEU A 116 9.86 -6.49 9.90
CA LEU A 116 8.78 -7.46 9.85
C LEU A 116 8.08 -7.37 8.50
N SER A 117 8.15 -8.41 7.68
CA SER A 117 7.49 -8.50 6.37
C SER A 117 6.50 -9.68 6.40
N PRO A 118 5.30 -9.52 6.97
CA PRO A 118 4.40 -10.64 7.22
C PRO A 118 3.84 -11.28 5.94
N LEU A 119 3.93 -10.57 4.81
CA LEU A 119 3.47 -11.04 3.50
C LEU A 119 4.61 -11.62 2.65
N TRP A 120 5.86 -11.55 3.10
CA TRP A 120 7.03 -11.89 2.31
C TRP A 120 6.99 -13.33 1.80
N ARG A 121 7.09 -13.50 0.47
CA ARG A 121 7.09 -14.78 -0.25
C ARG A 121 5.86 -15.67 0.02
N LYS A 122 4.77 -15.09 0.51
CA LYS A 122 3.51 -15.81 0.63
C LYS A 122 2.89 -16.06 -0.75
N ASP A 123 2.08 -17.11 -0.83
CA ASP A 123 1.28 -17.40 -2.03
C ASP A 123 0.30 -16.26 -2.31
N GLN A 124 0.20 -15.86 -3.59
CA GLN A 124 -0.62 -14.71 -3.98
C GLN A 124 -2.12 -14.99 -3.85
N ASP A 125 -2.56 -16.23 -4.18
CA ASP A 125 -3.97 -16.61 -4.07
C ASP A 125 -4.42 -16.60 -2.61
N GLU A 126 -3.60 -17.17 -1.71
CA GLU A 126 -3.86 -17.18 -0.27
C GLU A 126 -3.79 -15.77 0.33
N THR A 127 -2.87 -14.93 -0.15
CA THR A 127 -2.75 -13.53 0.32
C THR A 127 -3.95 -12.70 -0.12
N TYR A 128 -4.47 -12.93 -1.33
CA TYR A 128 -5.68 -12.26 -1.80
C TYR A 128 -6.90 -12.68 -0.96
N ASP A 129 -7.05 -13.98 -0.68
CA ASP A 129 -8.11 -14.50 0.18
C ASP A 129 -8.01 -13.95 1.61
N LEU A 130 -6.79 -13.85 2.15
CA LEU A 130 -6.53 -13.23 3.44
C LEU A 130 -6.96 -11.75 3.44
N MET A 131 -6.63 -10.99 2.40
CA MET A 131 -7.03 -9.59 2.26
C MET A 131 -8.56 -9.46 2.31
N CYS A 132 -9.28 -10.21 1.49
CA CYS A 132 -10.73 -10.17 1.45
C CYS A 132 -11.37 -10.62 2.77
N SER A 133 -10.90 -11.73 3.34
CA SER A 133 -11.46 -12.29 4.57
C SER A 133 -11.13 -11.47 5.82
N SER A 134 -10.05 -10.72 5.82
CA SER A 134 -9.71 -9.81 6.91
C SER A 134 -10.53 -8.51 6.92
N GLY A 135 -11.27 -8.21 5.85
CA GLY A 135 -12.07 -7.00 5.74
C GLY A 135 -11.27 -5.77 5.28
N VAL A 136 -10.11 -5.97 4.65
CA VAL A 136 -9.41 -4.90 3.92
C VAL A 136 -10.13 -4.64 2.62
N ASP A 137 -10.77 -3.48 2.50
CA ASP A 137 -11.49 -3.02 1.31
C ASP A 137 -10.60 -2.02 0.54
N ALA A 138 -10.12 -2.43 -0.62
CA ALA A 138 -9.27 -1.63 -1.47
C ALA A 138 -9.83 -1.56 -2.89
N ILE A 139 -9.57 -0.46 -3.58
CA ILE A 139 -9.91 -0.25 -4.98
C ILE A 139 -8.67 -0.12 -5.84
N ILE A 140 -8.79 -0.45 -7.12
CA ILE A 140 -7.73 -0.22 -8.11
C ILE A 140 -7.71 1.26 -8.50
N VAL A 141 -6.55 1.90 -8.38
CA VAL A 141 -6.35 3.32 -8.73
C VAL A 141 -5.35 3.53 -9.87
N GLY A 142 -4.67 2.49 -10.29
CA GLY A 142 -3.79 2.50 -11.46
C GLY A 142 -3.86 1.16 -12.21
N VAL A 143 -3.81 1.19 -13.54
CA VAL A 143 -3.74 0.00 -14.41
C VAL A 143 -2.65 0.19 -15.44
N PHE A 144 -1.76 -0.82 -15.61
CA PHE A 144 -0.54 -0.70 -16.43
C PHE A 144 -0.24 -1.96 -17.25
N ALA A 145 -1.11 -2.99 -17.18
CA ALA A 145 -0.91 -4.26 -17.87
C ALA A 145 -2.01 -4.55 -18.88
N GLU A 146 -1.69 -5.37 -19.86
CA GLU A 146 -2.64 -5.85 -20.87
C GLU A 146 -3.79 -6.64 -20.20
N GLY A 147 -5.02 -6.32 -20.61
CA GLY A 147 -6.24 -6.92 -20.05
C GLY A 147 -6.85 -6.12 -18.91
N LEU A 148 -6.13 -5.16 -18.35
CA LEU A 148 -6.66 -4.20 -17.38
C LEU A 148 -7.03 -2.91 -18.11
N ASP A 149 -8.31 -2.64 -18.21
CA ASP A 149 -8.87 -1.45 -18.89
C ASP A 149 -9.51 -0.47 -17.88
N GLU A 150 -10.14 0.60 -18.39
CA GLU A 150 -10.78 1.63 -17.57
C GLU A 150 -11.80 1.10 -16.57
N ARG A 151 -12.43 -0.06 -16.83
CA ARG A 151 -13.43 -0.66 -15.93
C ARG A 151 -12.82 -1.09 -14.59
N TRP A 152 -11.50 -1.33 -14.57
CA TRP A 152 -10.77 -1.68 -13.37
C TRP A 152 -10.50 -0.47 -12.47
N LEU A 153 -10.46 0.73 -13.00
CA LEU A 153 -10.25 1.94 -12.20
C LEU A 153 -11.47 2.22 -11.30
N GLY A 154 -11.24 2.23 -10.00
CA GLY A 154 -12.27 2.37 -8.97
C GLY A 154 -12.96 1.06 -8.60
N ARG A 155 -12.57 -0.08 -9.19
CA ARG A 155 -13.13 -1.38 -8.88
C ARG A 155 -12.57 -1.90 -7.57
N HIS A 156 -13.45 -2.45 -6.72
CA HIS A 156 -13.07 -3.13 -5.50
C HIS A 156 -12.31 -4.43 -5.78
N LEU A 157 -11.32 -4.71 -4.96
CA LEU A 157 -10.56 -5.96 -4.96
C LEU A 157 -11.26 -7.00 -4.10
N ASP A 158 -12.43 -7.43 -4.55
CA ASP A 158 -13.27 -8.46 -3.94
C ASP A 158 -13.05 -9.84 -4.58
N MET A 159 -13.84 -10.84 -4.16
CA MET A 159 -13.74 -12.20 -4.69
C MET A 159 -14.20 -12.32 -6.15
N ASP A 160 -15.03 -11.40 -6.65
CA ASP A 160 -15.41 -11.39 -8.07
C ASP A 160 -14.30 -10.77 -8.92
N ALA A 161 -13.62 -9.72 -8.42
CA ALA A 161 -12.40 -9.21 -9.03
C ALA A 161 -11.29 -10.28 -9.06
N LYS A 162 -11.13 -11.09 -8.00
CA LYS A 162 -10.18 -12.21 -7.98
C LYS A 162 -10.42 -13.17 -9.14
N LYS A 163 -11.66 -13.59 -9.37
CA LYS A 163 -12.01 -14.52 -10.48
C LYS A 163 -11.58 -13.99 -11.85
N GLU A 164 -11.81 -12.70 -12.08
CA GLU A 164 -11.42 -12.07 -13.34
C GLU A 164 -9.90 -11.89 -13.45
N LEU A 165 -9.21 -11.51 -12.35
CA LEU A 165 -7.75 -11.44 -12.30
C LEU A 165 -7.10 -12.81 -12.55
N LEU A 166 -7.66 -13.90 -12.03
CA LEU A 166 -7.22 -15.26 -12.32
C LEU A 166 -7.33 -15.61 -13.81
N ALA A 167 -8.43 -15.24 -14.46
CA ALA A 167 -8.58 -15.42 -15.90
C ALA A 167 -7.58 -14.58 -16.72
N LEU A 168 -7.28 -13.35 -16.25
CA LEU A 168 -6.25 -12.52 -16.86
C LEU A 168 -4.84 -13.08 -16.61
N ARG A 169 -4.57 -13.65 -15.45
CA ARG A 169 -3.31 -14.37 -15.17
C ARG A 169 -3.08 -15.53 -16.14
N GLU A 170 -4.10 -16.35 -16.40
CA GLU A 170 -4.01 -17.44 -17.36
C GLU A 170 -3.74 -16.94 -18.79
N LYS A 171 -4.34 -15.81 -19.16
CA LYS A 171 -4.25 -15.28 -20.52
C LYS A 171 -2.99 -14.45 -20.78
N TYR A 172 -2.59 -13.63 -19.81
CA TYR A 172 -1.56 -12.60 -19.98
C TYR A 172 -0.38 -12.76 -19.03
N GLY A 173 -0.44 -13.68 -18.05
CA GLY A 173 0.62 -13.90 -17.08
C GLY A 173 0.73 -12.83 -16.00
N ILE A 174 -0.31 -12.03 -15.78
CA ILE A 174 -0.28 -10.97 -14.76
C ILE A 174 -0.25 -11.54 -13.33
N SER A 175 0.32 -10.77 -12.40
CA SER A 175 0.18 -11.02 -10.96
C SER A 175 -1.20 -10.61 -10.47
N ILE A 176 -1.91 -11.48 -9.75
CA ILE A 176 -3.21 -11.13 -9.16
C ILE A 176 -3.10 -10.17 -7.98
N MET A 177 -1.88 -10.06 -7.40
CA MET A 177 -1.56 -9.09 -6.35
C MET A 177 -0.93 -7.80 -6.89
N GLY A 178 -0.69 -7.69 -8.21
CA GLY A 178 -0.10 -6.51 -8.82
C GLY A 178 1.41 -6.37 -8.59
N GLU A 179 2.11 -7.47 -8.25
CA GLU A 179 3.53 -7.46 -7.88
C GLU A 179 4.49 -7.17 -9.05
N GLY A 180 4.04 -7.29 -10.28
CA GLY A 180 4.77 -6.90 -11.47
C GLY A 180 4.49 -5.45 -11.92
N GLY A 181 3.78 -4.68 -11.12
CA GLY A 181 3.36 -3.32 -11.47
C GLY A 181 2.14 -3.28 -12.40
N GLU A 182 1.35 -4.36 -12.42
CA GLU A 182 0.19 -4.46 -13.30
C GLU A 182 -0.93 -3.49 -12.90
N TYR A 183 -1.06 -3.24 -11.60
CA TYR A 183 -2.00 -2.28 -11.07
C TYR A 183 -1.57 -1.72 -9.72
N GLU A 184 -2.09 -0.55 -9.40
CA GLU A 184 -1.95 0.13 -8.11
C GLU A 184 -3.29 0.14 -7.38
N SER A 185 -3.25 0.09 -6.05
CA SER A 185 -4.43 0.07 -5.21
C SER A 185 -4.44 1.16 -4.14
N MET A 186 -5.63 1.52 -3.69
CA MET A 186 -5.86 2.40 -2.55
C MET A 186 -6.89 1.75 -1.63
N THR A 187 -6.56 1.65 -0.35
CA THR A 187 -7.48 1.18 0.69
C THR A 187 -8.50 2.25 1.01
N ILE A 188 -9.76 1.86 1.09
CA ILE A 188 -10.85 2.76 1.47
C ILE A 188 -11.45 2.38 2.83
N ASP A 189 -11.26 1.14 3.27
CA ASP A 189 -11.65 0.67 4.61
C ASP A 189 -10.79 -0.52 5.05
N SER A 190 -10.68 -0.70 6.35
CA SER A 190 -10.03 -1.87 6.96
C SER A 190 -10.52 -2.04 8.41
N PRO A 191 -10.29 -3.20 9.05
CA PRO A 191 -10.63 -3.38 10.47
C PRO A 191 -9.92 -2.40 11.42
N MET A 192 -8.82 -1.78 10.97
CA MET A 192 -8.08 -0.78 11.75
C MET A 192 -8.71 0.61 11.69
N HIS A 193 -9.49 0.90 10.65
CA HIS A 193 -10.16 2.20 10.49
C HIS A 193 -11.36 2.30 11.43
N SER A 194 -11.53 3.43 12.11
CA SER A 194 -12.75 3.79 12.85
C SER A 194 -13.83 4.35 11.92
N LYS A 195 -13.42 4.93 10.79
CA LYS A 195 -14.27 5.51 9.75
C LYS A 195 -13.81 5.04 8.37
N ARG A 196 -14.71 5.04 7.40
CA ARG A 196 -14.41 4.71 6.00
C ARG A 196 -13.97 5.94 5.23
N LEU A 197 -13.01 5.77 4.30
CA LEU A 197 -12.66 6.79 3.32
C LEU A 197 -13.74 6.83 2.22
N GLU A 198 -14.32 7.99 1.98
CA GLU A 198 -15.30 8.25 0.93
C GLU A 198 -14.69 9.16 -0.14
N ILE A 199 -14.72 8.70 -1.40
CA ILE A 199 -14.25 9.48 -2.54
C ILE A 199 -15.38 10.38 -3.01
N GLU A 200 -15.22 11.70 -2.84
CA GLU A 200 -16.21 12.70 -3.25
C GLU A 200 -15.99 13.15 -4.70
N GLU A 201 -14.73 13.28 -5.09
CA GLU A 201 -14.37 13.70 -6.45
C GLU A 201 -13.14 12.92 -6.93
N SER A 202 -13.24 12.42 -8.14
CA SER A 202 -12.12 11.74 -8.82
C SER A 202 -12.21 11.91 -10.33
N SER A 203 -11.10 11.69 -11.01
CA SER A 203 -11.03 11.65 -12.48
C SER A 203 -10.24 10.44 -12.95
N LYS A 204 -10.72 9.82 -14.03
CA LYS A 204 -10.01 8.73 -14.69
C LYS A 204 -9.26 9.28 -15.90
N ASN A 205 -7.99 9.00 -15.99
CA ASN A 205 -7.14 9.34 -17.12
C ASN A 205 -6.58 8.07 -17.72
N MET A 206 -6.92 7.79 -18.98
CA MET A 206 -6.43 6.63 -19.73
C MET A 206 -5.54 7.09 -20.87
N GLU A 207 -4.36 6.47 -20.99
CA GLU A 207 -3.45 6.64 -22.12
C GLU A 207 -3.11 5.26 -22.69
N ARG A 208 -3.74 4.89 -23.79
CA ARG A 208 -3.61 3.55 -24.41
C ARG A 208 -3.98 2.43 -23.42
N ASN A 209 -2.97 1.69 -22.91
CA ASN A 209 -3.14 0.55 -21.99
C ASN A 209 -2.77 0.90 -20.55
N THR A 210 -2.56 2.16 -20.24
CA THR A 210 -2.27 2.63 -18.88
C THR A 210 -3.33 3.62 -18.43
N GLY A 211 -3.68 3.58 -17.17
CA GLY A 211 -4.69 4.49 -16.64
C GLY A 211 -4.54 4.73 -15.15
N VAL A 212 -4.97 5.90 -14.71
CA VAL A 212 -4.94 6.28 -13.30
C VAL A 212 -6.27 6.92 -12.89
N LEU A 213 -6.77 6.53 -11.74
CA LEU A 213 -7.84 7.20 -11.01
C LEU A 213 -7.21 8.22 -10.05
N ASN A 214 -7.35 9.50 -10.34
CA ASN A 214 -6.88 10.56 -9.46
C ASN A 214 -8.02 10.97 -8.53
N VAL A 215 -7.85 10.78 -7.23
CA VAL A 215 -8.77 11.26 -6.20
C VAL A 215 -8.41 12.71 -5.88
N THR A 216 -9.32 13.63 -6.19
CA THR A 216 -9.12 15.07 -5.96
C THR A 216 -9.75 15.55 -4.66
N ARG A 217 -10.79 14.85 -4.18
CA ARG A 217 -11.40 15.11 -2.89
C ARG A 217 -11.92 13.81 -2.26
N ALA A 218 -11.58 13.63 -0.99
CA ALA A 218 -12.06 12.54 -0.16
C ALA A 218 -12.33 13.04 1.26
N SER A 219 -13.20 12.34 1.97
CA SER A 219 -13.53 12.59 3.38
C SER A 219 -13.69 11.29 4.15
N LEU A 220 -13.86 11.39 5.46
CA LEU A 220 -14.17 10.25 6.31
C LEU A 220 -15.67 10.20 6.60
N SER A 221 -16.28 9.05 6.39
CA SER A 221 -17.68 8.77 6.70
C SER A 221 -17.81 7.63 7.71
N GLU A 222 -18.96 7.57 8.41
CA GLU A 222 -19.26 6.45 9.29
C GLU A 222 -19.34 5.14 8.48
N LYS A 223 -18.89 4.05 9.11
CA LYS A 223 -18.97 2.74 8.46
C LYS A 223 -20.42 2.29 8.35
N PRO A 224 -20.82 1.64 7.25
CA PRO A 224 -22.12 0.98 7.19
C PRO A 224 -22.19 -0.10 8.27
N HIS A 225 -23.33 -0.12 8.96
CA HIS A 225 -23.62 -1.11 10.02
C HIS A 225 -23.87 -2.49 9.44
#